data_3a43f0e06c257a3b0528486c944d3402
#
_entry.id   3a43f0e06c257a3b0528486c944d3402
#
_cell.length_a   1.000
_cell.length_b   1.000
_cell.length_c   1.000
_cell.angle_alpha   90.00
_cell.angle_beta   90.00
_cell.angle_gamma   90.00
#
_symmetry.space_group_name_H-M   'P 1'
#
loop_
_entity.id
_entity.type
_entity.pdbx_description
1 polymer ?
#
loop_
_entity_poly.entity_id
_entity_poly.type
_entity_poly.pdbx_seq_one_letter_code
_entity_poly.pdbx_strand_id
1 'polypeptide(L)'
;TWRTELKQDAEVLELLTLMVADITPEHDSKLQELLALLSQKIENPINPGNKKVLVFSAFSDTAEYLYDNMSAFVKKKYGLNTAVITGSIDGKTTISGFKATLNNVLTCFSPKSKGRDVLMPNSKVDIDILIATDCISEGQNLQDCDYLVNYDIHWNPVRIIQRFGRIDRIGSTNDTIQLVNLSLIHISEPTRRRGIS
;
A
#
# COMPACT_ATOMS: atom_id res chain seq x y z
N THR A 1 -11.84 18.68 -41.60
CA THR A 1 -12.32 19.76 -40.71
C THR A 1 -12.28 19.28 -39.26
N TRP A 2 -12.08 20.19 -38.31
CA TRP A 2 -11.94 19.86 -36.88
C TRP A 2 -13.11 19.02 -36.32
N ARG A 3 -14.32 19.11 -36.86
CA ARG A 3 -15.47 18.25 -36.54
C ARG A 3 -15.22 16.77 -36.89
N THR A 4 -14.54 16.51 -38.00
CA THR A 4 -14.22 15.15 -38.42
C THR A 4 -13.12 14.57 -37.57
N GLU A 5 -12.14 15.38 -37.19
CA GLU A 5 -11.04 14.99 -36.27
C GLU A 5 -11.57 14.67 -34.87
N LEU A 6 -12.44 15.52 -34.29
CA LEU A 6 -13.10 15.27 -33.03
C LEU A 6 -13.94 13.98 -33.03
N LYS A 7 -14.61 13.68 -34.16
CA LYS A 7 -15.36 12.43 -34.24
C LYS A 7 -14.45 11.20 -34.26
N GLN A 8 -13.33 11.29 -34.99
CA GLN A 8 -12.32 10.25 -35.01
C GLN A 8 -11.69 10.06 -33.65
N ASP A 9 -11.36 11.13 -32.94
CA ASP A 9 -10.83 11.08 -31.58
C ASP A 9 -11.83 10.44 -30.60
N ALA A 10 -13.13 10.78 -30.73
CA ALA A 10 -14.17 10.15 -29.90
C ALA A 10 -14.31 8.65 -30.19
N GLU A 11 -14.25 8.22 -31.45
CA GLU A 11 -14.30 6.81 -31.84
C GLU A 11 -13.07 6.02 -31.28
N VAL A 12 -11.87 6.63 -31.31
CA VAL A 12 -10.66 6.05 -30.73
C VAL A 12 -10.77 5.94 -29.21
N LEU A 13 -11.28 6.97 -28.54
CA LEU A 13 -11.48 6.97 -27.09
C LEU A 13 -12.52 5.91 -26.68
N GLU A 14 -13.60 5.74 -27.44
CA GLU A 14 -14.61 4.72 -27.20
C GLU A 14 -14.00 3.31 -27.33
N LEU A 15 -13.20 3.07 -28.37
CA LEU A 15 -12.48 1.83 -28.56
C LEU A 15 -11.51 1.54 -27.40
N LEU A 16 -10.72 2.54 -26.98
CA LEU A 16 -9.83 2.42 -25.82
C LEU A 16 -10.61 2.11 -24.53
N THR A 17 -11.75 2.75 -24.34
CA THR A 17 -12.62 2.49 -23.17
C THR A 17 -13.12 1.05 -23.16
N LEU A 18 -13.54 0.52 -24.32
CA LEU A 18 -13.95 -0.87 -24.44
C LEU A 18 -12.77 -1.84 -24.17
N MET A 19 -11.59 -1.54 -24.68
CA MET A 19 -10.40 -2.37 -24.42
C MET A 19 -10.01 -2.40 -22.95
N VAL A 20 -10.14 -1.25 -22.24
CA VAL A 20 -9.84 -1.17 -20.80
C VAL A 20 -10.91 -1.84 -19.96
N ALA A 21 -12.17 -1.84 -20.40
CA ALA A 21 -13.28 -2.48 -19.68
C ALA A 21 -13.10 -4.01 -19.52
N ASP A 22 -12.36 -4.65 -20.41
CA ASP A 22 -12.05 -6.09 -20.33
C ASP A 22 -10.88 -6.41 -19.39
N ILE A 23 -10.18 -5.40 -18.88
CA ILE A 23 -9.07 -5.60 -17.95
C ILE A 23 -9.65 -5.80 -16.55
N THR A 24 -9.62 -7.06 -16.09
CA THR A 24 -10.01 -7.40 -14.72
C THR A 24 -8.80 -7.37 -13.78
N PRO A 25 -9.01 -7.30 -12.46
CA PRO A 25 -7.91 -7.33 -11.48
C PRO A 25 -6.99 -8.56 -11.60
N GLU A 26 -7.50 -9.67 -12.12
CA GLU A 26 -6.70 -10.88 -12.38
C GLU A 26 -5.68 -10.68 -13.51
N HIS A 27 -5.94 -9.76 -14.44
CA HIS A 27 -5.03 -9.39 -15.52
C HIS A 27 -4.05 -8.27 -15.12
N ASP A 28 -4.22 -7.64 -13.95
CA ASP A 28 -3.30 -6.62 -13.45
C ASP A 28 -2.07 -7.30 -12.83
N SER A 29 -1.02 -7.47 -13.65
CA SER A 29 0.25 -8.08 -13.23
C SER A 29 0.88 -7.37 -12.03
N LYS A 30 0.71 -6.06 -11.93
CA LYS A 30 1.29 -5.26 -10.84
C LYS A 30 0.55 -5.51 -9.52
N LEU A 31 -0.77 -5.62 -9.57
CA LEU A 31 -1.59 -6.03 -8.42
C LEU A 31 -1.24 -7.46 -8.00
N GLN A 32 -1.12 -8.40 -8.96
CA GLN A 32 -0.77 -9.79 -8.67
C GLN A 32 0.62 -9.90 -8.02
N GLU A 33 1.60 -9.12 -8.48
CA GLU A 33 2.93 -9.06 -7.85
C GLU A 33 2.85 -8.50 -6.42
N LEU A 34 2.05 -7.45 -6.19
CA LEU A 34 1.82 -6.94 -4.85
C LEU A 34 1.22 -8.00 -3.93
N LEU A 35 0.21 -8.74 -4.39
CA LEU A 35 -0.43 -9.83 -3.63
C LEU A 35 0.56 -10.96 -3.31
N ALA A 36 1.45 -11.29 -4.24
CA ALA A 36 2.52 -12.27 -4.03
C ALA A 36 3.53 -11.80 -2.97
N LEU A 37 3.99 -10.55 -3.05
CA LEU A 37 4.88 -9.94 -2.06
C LEU A 37 4.26 -9.91 -0.66
N LEU A 38 2.98 -9.52 -0.56
CA LEU A 38 2.24 -9.53 0.71
C LEU A 38 2.13 -10.95 1.28
N SER A 39 1.79 -11.92 0.44
CA SER A 39 1.71 -13.31 0.85
C SER A 39 3.06 -13.81 1.37
N GLN A 40 4.13 -13.54 0.66
CA GLN A 40 5.49 -13.89 1.06
C GLN A 40 5.86 -13.24 2.40
N LYS A 41 5.59 -11.95 2.58
CA LYS A 41 5.90 -11.22 3.81
C LYS A 41 5.10 -11.73 5.02
N ILE A 42 3.83 -12.07 4.82
CA ILE A 42 2.95 -12.55 5.90
C ILE A 42 3.32 -13.98 6.30
N GLU A 43 3.62 -14.83 5.33
CA GLU A 43 3.97 -16.24 5.56
C GLU A 43 5.41 -16.40 6.07
N ASN A 44 6.33 -15.53 5.62
CA ASN A 44 7.75 -15.54 6.00
C ASN A 44 8.18 -14.13 6.45
N PRO A 45 7.76 -13.69 7.64
CA PRO A 45 8.08 -12.34 8.13
C PRO A 45 9.59 -12.17 8.35
N ILE A 46 10.13 -11.02 7.89
CA ILE A 46 11.56 -10.68 8.02
C ILE A 46 11.97 -10.46 9.48
N ASN A 47 11.09 -9.93 10.32
CA ASN A 47 11.24 -9.92 11.77
C ASN A 47 10.17 -10.85 12.38
N PRO A 48 10.51 -11.71 13.34
CA PRO A 48 9.59 -12.68 13.89
C PRO A 48 8.28 -12.06 14.38
N GLY A 49 7.15 -12.56 13.85
CA GLY A 49 5.81 -12.13 14.24
C GLY A 49 5.35 -10.79 13.66
N ASN A 50 6.21 -10.04 12.98
CA ASN A 50 5.83 -8.77 12.35
C ASN A 50 5.25 -8.99 10.94
N LYS A 51 3.95 -8.76 10.80
CA LYS A 51 3.20 -8.88 9.54
C LYS A 51 2.80 -7.52 8.95
N LYS A 52 3.28 -6.42 9.54
CA LYS A 52 2.90 -5.07 9.12
C LYS A 52 3.52 -4.71 7.78
N VAL A 53 2.69 -4.15 6.90
CA VAL A 53 3.10 -3.67 5.57
C VAL A 53 2.50 -2.30 5.32
N LEU A 54 3.35 -1.38 4.86
CA LEU A 54 2.96 -0.05 4.43
C LEU A 54 3.09 0.03 2.90
N VAL A 55 1.98 0.26 2.22
CA VAL A 55 1.94 0.41 0.76
C VAL A 55 1.69 1.88 0.41
N PHE A 56 2.60 2.49 -0.32
CA PHE A 56 2.44 3.85 -0.83
C PHE A 56 2.03 3.86 -2.30
N SER A 57 1.01 4.66 -2.61
CA SER A 57 0.65 5.05 -3.97
C SER A 57 0.77 6.56 -4.14
N ALA A 58 1.07 7.01 -5.35
CA ALA A 58 1.08 8.43 -5.70
C ALA A 58 -0.34 9.00 -5.85
N PHE A 59 -1.32 8.14 -6.19
CA PHE A 59 -2.67 8.53 -6.55
C PHE A 59 -3.71 7.94 -5.60
N SER A 60 -4.70 8.75 -5.23
CA SER A 60 -5.80 8.31 -4.36
C SER A 60 -6.63 7.19 -4.99
N ASP A 61 -6.96 7.31 -6.28
CA ASP A 61 -7.74 6.31 -7.01
C ASP A 61 -7.03 4.95 -7.04
N THR A 62 -5.69 4.96 -7.23
CA THR A 62 -4.87 3.74 -7.17
C THR A 62 -4.87 3.15 -5.76
N ALA A 63 -4.76 3.97 -4.72
CA ALA A 63 -4.80 3.49 -3.34
C ALA A 63 -6.16 2.84 -3.00
N GLU A 64 -7.27 3.43 -3.45
CA GLU A 64 -8.60 2.87 -3.30
C GLU A 64 -8.79 1.58 -4.10
N TYR A 65 -8.35 1.56 -5.35
CA TYR A 65 -8.33 0.36 -6.20
C TYR A 65 -7.59 -0.80 -5.52
N LEU A 66 -6.41 -0.54 -4.97
CA LEU A 66 -5.65 -1.54 -4.23
C LEU A 66 -6.43 -2.05 -3.02
N TYR A 67 -7.02 -1.13 -2.24
CA TYR A 67 -7.82 -1.52 -1.08
C TYR A 67 -9.00 -2.42 -1.47
N ASP A 68 -9.76 -2.03 -2.49
CA ASP A 68 -10.96 -2.74 -2.92
C ASP A 68 -10.63 -4.16 -3.43
N ASN A 69 -9.47 -4.34 -4.09
CA ASN A 69 -9.07 -5.62 -4.68
C ASN A 69 -8.26 -6.54 -3.75
N MET A 70 -7.62 -6.01 -2.70
CA MET A 70 -6.77 -6.83 -1.84
C MET A 70 -7.31 -7.05 -0.43
N SER A 71 -8.13 -6.12 0.09
CA SER A 71 -8.55 -6.15 1.49
C SER A 71 -9.37 -7.40 1.86
N ALA A 72 -10.28 -7.81 0.98
CA ALA A 72 -11.09 -9.01 1.16
C ALA A 72 -10.23 -10.29 1.11
N PHE A 73 -9.28 -10.37 0.19
CA PHE A 73 -8.35 -11.48 0.09
C PHE A 73 -7.49 -11.62 1.36
N VAL A 74 -6.88 -10.53 1.81
CA VAL A 74 -6.04 -10.50 3.02
C VAL A 74 -6.84 -10.89 4.26
N LYS A 75 -8.06 -10.35 4.39
CA LYS A 75 -8.94 -10.69 5.50
C LYS A 75 -9.36 -12.14 5.50
N LYS A 76 -9.75 -12.68 4.34
CA LYS A 76 -10.21 -14.06 4.19
C LYS A 76 -9.08 -15.08 4.40
N LYS A 77 -7.91 -14.83 3.80
CA LYS A 77 -6.79 -15.79 3.80
C LYS A 77 -5.99 -15.75 5.11
N TYR A 78 -5.76 -14.56 5.66
CA TYR A 78 -4.84 -14.36 6.77
C TYR A 78 -5.50 -13.84 8.06
N GLY A 79 -6.76 -13.42 8.02
CA GLY A 79 -7.45 -12.81 9.16
C GLY A 79 -6.97 -11.39 9.51
N LEU A 80 -6.07 -10.81 8.70
CA LEU A 80 -5.44 -9.52 8.95
C LEU A 80 -6.35 -8.36 8.54
N ASN A 81 -6.16 -7.22 9.19
CA ASN A 81 -6.93 -6.01 8.89
C ASN A 81 -6.16 -5.08 7.95
N THR A 82 -6.87 -4.56 6.96
CA THR A 82 -6.36 -3.59 6.00
C THR A 82 -7.06 -2.26 6.20
N ALA A 83 -6.33 -1.18 6.03
CA ALA A 83 -6.89 0.18 5.96
C ALA A 83 -6.31 0.94 4.77
N VAL A 84 -7.08 1.91 4.25
CA VAL A 84 -6.61 2.87 3.26
C VAL A 84 -6.83 4.28 3.75
N ILE A 85 -5.85 5.16 3.53
CA ILE A 85 -5.92 6.59 3.81
C ILE A 85 -5.43 7.36 2.59
N THR A 86 -6.32 8.20 2.06
CA THR A 86 -6.04 9.16 0.99
C THR A 86 -6.37 10.56 1.52
N GLY A 87 -5.61 11.59 1.26
CA GLY A 87 -5.78 12.90 1.90
C GLY A 87 -7.13 13.61 1.71
N SER A 88 -8.02 13.06 0.92
CA SER A 88 -9.25 13.71 0.48
C SER A 88 -10.52 13.25 1.21
N ILE A 89 -10.52 12.10 1.89
CA ILE A 89 -11.73 11.48 2.45
C ILE A 89 -11.37 10.72 3.74
N ASP A 90 -12.34 10.49 4.63
CA ASP A 90 -12.19 9.55 5.74
C ASP A 90 -11.73 8.19 5.22
N GLY A 91 -10.77 7.59 5.90
CA GLY A 91 -10.19 6.31 5.50
C GLY A 91 -11.22 5.18 5.49
N LYS A 92 -10.89 4.09 4.78
CA LYS A 92 -11.67 2.84 4.80
C LYS A 92 -10.89 1.78 5.57
N THR A 93 -11.58 0.83 6.20
CA THR A 93 -10.95 -0.31 6.89
C THR A 93 -11.84 -1.55 6.87
N THR A 94 -11.21 -2.72 6.96
CA THR A 94 -11.92 -4.01 7.09
C THR A 94 -12.48 -4.25 8.49
N ILE A 95 -12.32 -3.32 9.43
CA ILE A 95 -12.77 -3.43 10.81
C ILE A 95 -14.18 -2.83 10.92
N SER A 96 -15.15 -3.65 11.23
CA SER A 96 -16.55 -3.21 11.40
C SER A 96 -16.69 -2.23 12.58
N GLY A 97 -17.42 -1.13 12.35
CA GLY A 97 -17.67 -0.11 13.38
C GLY A 97 -16.48 0.76 13.78
N PHE A 98 -15.35 0.62 13.10
CA PHE A 98 -14.16 1.43 13.38
C PHE A 98 -14.20 2.77 12.64
N LYS A 99 -14.02 3.87 13.39
CA LYS A 99 -13.92 5.20 12.79
C LYS A 99 -12.54 5.40 12.19
N ALA A 100 -12.43 5.28 10.87
CA ALA A 100 -11.16 5.28 10.13
C ALA A 100 -10.58 6.71 9.92
N THR A 101 -10.50 7.52 10.98
CA THR A 101 -9.76 8.79 10.93
C THR A 101 -8.26 8.52 10.80
N LEU A 102 -7.52 9.47 10.24
CA LEU A 102 -6.06 9.37 10.10
C LEU A 102 -5.39 8.94 11.41
N ASN A 103 -5.69 9.63 12.51
CA ASN A 103 -5.07 9.35 13.80
C ASN A 103 -5.41 7.95 14.33
N ASN A 104 -6.67 7.51 14.24
CA ASN A 104 -7.09 6.20 14.71
C ASN A 104 -6.39 5.09 13.92
N VAL A 105 -6.36 5.24 12.58
CA VAL A 105 -5.70 4.25 11.70
C VAL A 105 -4.21 4.18 11.98
N LEU A 106 -3.51 5.31 12.07
CA LEU A 106 -2.07 5.31 12.36
C LEU A 106 -1.76 4.76 13.76
N THR A 107 -2.62 5.03 14.75
CA THR A 107 -2.47 4.49 16.13
C THR A 107 -2.66 2.97 16.16
N CYS A 108 -3.61 2.44 15.39
CA CYS A 108 -3.82 0.99 15.30
C CYS A 108 -2.81 0.29 14.39
N PHE A 109 -2.24 1.01 13.40
CA PHE A 109 -1.19 0.47 12.54
C PHE A 109 0.17 0.43 13.24
N SER A 110 0.51 1.46 14.04
CA SER A 110 1.79 1.57 14.74
C SER A 110 1.58 1.77 16.25
N PRO A 111 1.02 0.76 16.95
CA PRO A 111 0.53 0.92 18.31
C PRO A 111 1.62 1.28 19.32
N LYS A 112 2.80 0.70 19.22
CA LYS A 112 3.93 1.01 20.13
C LYS A 112 4.42 2.44 19.89
N SER A 113 4.73 2.77 18.64
CA SER A 113 5.27 4.08 18.26
C SER A 113 4.31 5.24 18.49
N LYS A 114 3.00 4.97 18.47
CA LYS A 114 1.95 5.97 18.68
C LYS A 114 1.42 6.00 20.11
N GLY A 115 1.89 5.11 20.98
CA GLY A 115 1.40 5.06 22.37
C GLY A 115 -0.08 4.71 22.46
N ARG A 116 -0.54 3.69 21.68
CA ARG A 116 -1.96 3.28 21.68
C ARG A 116 -2.50 2.99 23.08
N ASP A 117 -1.68 2.42 23.95
CA ASP A 117 -2.10 2.08 25.30
C ASP A 117 -2.55 3.29 26.11
N VAL A 118 -2.03 4.48 25.76
CA VAL A 118 -2.44 5.76 26.38
C VAL A 118 -3.61 6.37 25.60
N LEU A 119 -3.55 6.37 24.27
CA LEU A 119 -4.54 7.05 23.40
C LEU A 119 -5.85 6.27 23.27
N MET A 120 -5.77 4.94 23.28
CA MET A 120 -6.90 4.03 23.05
C MET A 120 -6.80 2.80 23.96
N PRO A 121 -6.85 2.96 25.32
CA PRO A 121 -6.52 1.90 26.27
C PRO A 121 -7.46 0.68 26.18
N ASN A 122 -8.68 0.86 25.69
CA ASN A 122 -9.67 -0.21 25.54
C ASN A 122 -9.63 -0.87 24.14
N SER A 123 -8.79 -0.39 23.21
CA SER A 123 -8.72 -0.92 21.86
C SER A 123 -7.58 -1.93 21.72
N LYS A 124 -7.95 -3.18 21.38
CA LYS A 124 -7.00 -4.23 21.02
C LYS A 124 -6.94 -4.45 19.51
N VAL A 125 -7.50 -3.51 18.75
CA VAL A 125 -7.60 -3.63 17.30
C VAL A 125 -6.26 -3.28 16.67
N ASP A 126 -5.74 -4.17 15.83
CA ASP A 126 -4.56 -3.93 15.02
C ASP A 126 -4.94 -3.77 13.54
N ILE A 127 -4.24 -2.86 12.87
CA ILE A 127 -4.21 -2.75 11.42
C ILE A 127 -2.85 -3.28 10.99
N ASP A 128 -2.86 -4.27 10.10
CA ASP A 128 -1.65 -4.96 9.66
C ASP A 128 -1.15 -4.41 8.34
N ILE A 129 -2.08 -4.05 7.44
CA ILE A 129 -1.74 -3.50 6.14
C ILE A 129 -2.33 -2.10 6.02
N LEU A 130 -1.48 -1.13 5.75
CA LEU A 130 -1.87 0.25 5.51
C LEU A 130 -1.52 0.64 4.08
N ILE A 131 -2.54 1.04 3.32
CA ILE A 131 -2.39 1.65 2.01
C ILE A 131 -2.54 3.16 2.17
N ALA A 132 -1.60 3.94 1.66
CA ALA A 132 -1.61 5.37 1.85
C ALA A 132 -1.05 6.13 0.65
N THR A 133 -1.52 7.36 0.50
CA THR A 133 -0.84 8.35 -0.35
C THR A 133 0.12 9.20 0.48
N ASP A 134 0.82 10.14 -0.15
CA ASP A 134 1.71 11.08 0.55
C ASP A 134 0.97 12.05 1.50
N CYS A 135 -0.35 11.86 1.69
CA CYS A 135 -1.16 12.58 2.68
C CYS A 135 -0.77 12.26 4.13
N ILE A 136 -0.13 11.13 4.38
CA ILE A 136 0.44 10.88 5.70
C ILE A 136 1.51 11.94 5.93
N SER A 137 1.17 12.91 6.78
CA SER A 137 1.98 14.10 7.06
C SER A 137 3.43 13.74 7.38
N GLU A 138 4.35 14.59 6.99
CA GLU A 138 5.77 14.45 7.31
C GLU A 138 5.94 14.31 8.84
N GLY A 139 6.88 13.47 9.26
CA GLY A 139 7.19 13.25 10.68
C GLY A 139 6.36 12.19 11.39
N GLN A 140 5.37 11.55 10.75
CA GLN A 140 4.66 10.43 11.36
C GLN A 140 5.62 9.26 11.64
N ASN A 141 5.62 8.79 12.90
CA ASN A 141 6.40 7.64 13.31
C ASN A 141 5.59 6.35 13.09
N LEU A 142 6.07 5.46 12.23
CA LEU A 142 5.45 4.19 11.89
C LEU A 142 6.47 3.03 12.01
N GLN A 143 7.41 3.16 12.94
CA GLN A 143 8.53 2.22 13.12
C GLN A 143 8.13 0.83 13.61
N ASP A 144 6.86 0.60 13.96
CA ASP A 144 6.36 -0.76 14.22
C ASP A 144 6.26 -1.58 12.93
N CYS A 145 6.21 -0.91 11.76
CA CYS A 145 6.25 -1.52 10.45
C CYS A 145 7.70 -1.72 9.97
N ASP A 146 7.98 -2.87 9.36
CA ASP A 146 9.29 -3.25 8.85
C ASP A 146 9.33 -3.46 7.33
N TYR A 147 8.19 -3.29 6.65
CA TYR A 147 8.07 -3.57 5.23
C TYR A 147 7.31 -2.45 4.51
N LEU A 148 8.00 -1.76 3.60
CA LEU A 148 7.42 -0.67 2.82
C LEU A 148 7.44 -1.00 1.34
N VAL A 149 6.29 -0.87 0.69
CA VAL A 149 6.13 -1.02 -0.75
C VAL A 149 5.78 0.32 -1.37
N ASN A 150 6.60 0.83 -2.27
CA ASN A 150 6.21 1.88 -3.19
C ASN A 150 5.54 1.23 -4.40
N TYR A 151 4.20 1.26 -4.42
CA TYR A 151 3.44 0.75 -5.56
C TYR A 151 3.70 1.61 -6.79
N ASP A 152 3.71 2.94 -6.62
CA ASP A 152 4.13 3.88 -7.64
C ASP A 152 5.45 4.52 -7.24
N ILE A 153 6.47 4.33 -8.09
CA ILE A 153 7.77 4.96 -7.90
C ILE A 153 7.63 6.45 -8.22
N HIS A 154 7.93 7.26 -7.20
CA HIS A 154 7.94 8.70 -7.40
C HIS A 154 9.20 9.10 -8.17
N TRP A 155 9.06 9.97 -9.20
CA TRP A 155 10.19 10.49 -9.98
C TRP A 155 11.24 11.24 -9.13
N ASN A 156 10.82 11.85 -8.02
CA ASN A 156 11.71 12.53 -7.08
C ASN A 156 12.20 11.54 -6.00
N PRO A 157 13.50 11.20 -5.96
CA PRO A 157 14.04 10.25 -4.99
C PRO A 157 13.90 10.73 -3.54
N VAL A 158 13.82 12.04 -3.29
CA VAL A 158 13.61 12.59 -1.95
C VAL A 158 12.31 12.09 -1.34
N ARG A 159 11.26 11.93 -2.14
CA ARG A 159 9.98 11.36 -1.66
C ARG A 159 10.13 9.92 -1.20
N ILE A 160 10.88 9.10 -1.92
CA ILE A 160 11.17 7.71 -1.56
C ILE A 160 11.91 7.67 -0.22
N ILE A 161 12.93 8.52 -0.05
CA ILE A 161 13.69 8.64 1.21
C ILE A 161 12.77 9.10 2.36
N GLN A 162 11.90 10.08 2.11
CA GLN A 162 10.94 10.57 3.11
C GLN A 162 9.93 9.49 3.53
N ARG A 163 9.45 8.67 2.58
CA ARG A 163 8.56 7.53 2.87
C ARG A 163 9.29 6.49 3.70
N PHE A 164 10.52 6.12 3.32
CA PHE A 164 11.34 5.17 4.06
C PHE A 164 11.63 5.64 5.49
N GLY A 165 12.02 6.89 5.68
CA GLY A 165 12.26 7.50 7.00
C GLY A 165 11.04 7.53 7.94
N ARG A 166 9.87 7.05 7.52
CA ARG A 166 8.71 6.86 8.42
C ARG A 166 8.80 5.57 9.22
N ILE A 167 9.42 4.55 8.66
CA ILE A 167 9.59 3.23 9.29
C ILE A 167 11.02 3.02 9.79
N ASP A 168 12.01 3.62 9.12
CA ASP A 168 13.42 3.56 9.52
C ASP A 168 13.75 4.70 10.48
N ARG A 169 13.75 4.41 11.77
CA ARG A 169 14.03 5.39 12.83
C ARG A 169 14.82 4.76 13.97
N ILE A 170 15.63 5.60 14.62
CA ILE A 170 16.34 5.25 15.84
C ILE A 170 15.32 4.84 16.91
N GLY A 171 15.54 3.69 17.54
CA GLY A 171 14.64 3.12 18.55
C GLY A 171 13.57 2.17 17.98
N SER A 172 13.64 1.82 16.69
CA SER A 172 12.85 0.72 16.14
C SER A 172 13.18 -0.60 16.87
N THR A 173 12.15 -1.41 17.08
CA THR A 173 12.31 -2.79 17.60
C THR A 173 12.52 -3.81 16.49
N ASN A 174 12.54 -3.37 15.23
CA ASN A 174 12.79 -4.20 14.06
C ASN A 174 14.29 -4.23 13.75
N ASP A 175 14.87 -5.41 13.65
CA ASP A 175 16.30 -5.59 13.33
C ASP A 175 16.57 -5.33 11.84
N THR A 176 15.57 -5.60 11.00
CA THR A 176 15.69 -5.47 9.54
C THR A 176 14.46 -4.74 8.99
N ILE A 177 14.69 -3.83 8.06
CA ILE A 177 13.63 -3.09 7.35
C ILE A 177 13.81 -3.34 5.85
N GLN A 178 12.71 -3.60 5.16
CA GLN A 178 12.72 -3.84 3.72
C GLN A 178 11.92 -2.77 2.99
N LEU A 179 12.54 -2.22 1.94
CA LEU A 179 11.93 -1.34 0.95
C LEU A 179 11.78 -2.08 -0.37
N VAL A 180 10.58 -2.05 -0.94
CA VAL A 180 10.27 -2.63 -2.25
C VAL A 180 9.74 -1.52 -3.15
N ASN A 181 10.26 -1.42 -4.37
CA ASN A 181 9.73 -0.55 -5.40
C ASN A 181 9.13 -1.41 -6.51
N LEU A 182 7.83 -1.27 -6.76
CA LEU A 182 7.15 -1.93 -7.88
C LEU A 182 7.26 -1.07 -9.13
N SER A 183 7.93 -1.60 -10.14
CA SER A 183 8.05 -0.97 -11.46
C SER A 183 7.47 -1.90 -12.53
N LEU A 184 6.82 -1.35 -13.55
CA LEU A 184 6.34 -2.12 -14.69
C LEU A 184 7.48 -2.85 -15.42
N ILE A 185 8.70 -2.33 -15.36
CA ILE A 185 9.88 -2.96 -15.99
C ILE A 185 10.29 -4.24 -15.26
N HIS A 186 10.08 -4.34 -13.95
CA HIS A 186 10.42 -5.53 -13.16
C HIS A 186 9.41 -6.67 -13.31
N ILE A 187 8.23 -6.39 -13.84
CA ILE A 187 7.17 -7.39 -14.04
C ILE A 187 7.39 -8.21 -15.34
N SER A 188 8.13 -7.62 -16.30
CA SER A 188 8.38 -8.25 -17.60
C SER A 188 9.60 -9.17 -17.64
N GLU A 189 10.49 -9.17 -16.64
CA GLU A 189 11.65 -10.05 -16.58
C GLU A 189 11.69 -10.85 -15.26
N PRO A 190 11.76 -12.19 -15.31
CA PRO A 190 12.03 -12.99 -14.13
C PRO A 190 13.47 -12.73 -13.68
N THR A 191 13.63 -11.90 -12.65
CA THR A 191 14.93 -11.57 -12.10
C THR A 191 15.57 -12.81 -11.49
N ARG A 192 16.50 -13.45 -12.21
CA ARG A 192 17.44 -14.40 -11.61
C ARG A 192 18.25 -13.63 -10.55
N ARG A 193 17.99 -13.92 -9.29
CA ARG A 193 18.89 -13.51 -8.20
C ARG A 193 20.27 -14.11 -8.49
N ARG A 194 21.22 -13.29 -8.92
CA ARG A 194 22.62 -13.62 -8.79
C ARG A 194 22.98 -13.45 -7.33
N GLY A 195 23.20 -14.55 -6.64
CA GLY A 195 23.80 -14.54 -5.32
C GLY A 195 25.17 -13.83 -5.45
N ILE A 196 25.37 -12.80 -4.64
CA ILE A 196 26.69 -12.23 -4.41
C ILE A 196 27.33 -13.16 -3.38
N SER A 197 28.29 -13.96 -3.85
CA SER A 197 29.24 -14.70 -2.99
C SER A 197 30.28 -13.73 -2.47
#